data_9d9d203d01afa0fcb98432fb79ec6a1c
#
_entry.id   9d9d203d01afa0fcb98432fb79ec6a1c
#
_cell.length_a   1.000
_cell.length_b   1.000
_cell.length_c   1.000
_cell.angle_alpha   90.00
_cell.angle_beta   90.00
_cell.angle_gamma   90.00
#
_symmetry.space_group_name_H-M   'P 1'
#
loop_
_entity.id
_entity.type
_entity.pdbx_description
1 polymer ?
#
loop_
_entity_poly.entity_id
_entity_poly.type
_entity_poly.pdbx_seq_one_letter_code
_entity_poly.pdbx_strand_id
1 'polypeptide(L)'
;MLLLIPVAFGCSQNSSPDSPVIAKVNKGAVTESDFLREVGRIPEWARSQFETGDGKEKFLDELIKKELIYQHAKKMRLDNNEEYLEKVREFEKLTLVALSLKKEVDDKVRVDENEVRTFFDENQEKFTVGTQIKASHILVKTEDEAKKAYERIMSGEKFEAVAKEVSIDKGSADNGGDLGFFGRGRMVPEFERAALSLKTGEVSQPVKTRFGYHIIKQTDIKMGDPASYEQSKEAIQRELVNQKRKKYFDKLIDELKAESQISTDKEVLVGITLPWNKGESPQAQTEQQSLSPQGQPETK
;
A
#
# COMPACT_ATOMS: atom_id res chain seq x y z
N MET A 1 -3.93 -52.18 38.63
CA MET A 1 -5.06 -51.94 37.73
C MET A 1 -4.89 -50.49 37.26
N LEU A 2 -4.18 -50.30 36.14
CA LEU A 2 -3.83 -48.99 35.57
C LEU A 2 -4.97 -48.61 34.63
N LEU A 3 -5.68 -47.55 34.95
CA LEU A 3 -6.70 -46.96 34.08
C LEU A 3 -5.98 -46.13 32.97
N LEU A 4 -5.99 -46.65 31.76
CA LEU A 4 -5.64 -45.94 30.55
C LEU A 4 -6.82 -45.04 30.17
N ILE A 5 -6.67 -43.72 30.34
CA ILE A 5 -7.58 -42.73 29.78
C ILE A 5 -7.18 -42.50 28.33
N PRO A 6 -8.06 -42.72 27.34
CA PRO A 6 -7.75 -42.40 25.97
C PRO A 6 -7.80 -40.88 25.80
N VAL A 7 -6.65 -40.27 25.59
CA VAL A 7 -6.57 -38.86 25.11
C VAL A 7 -7.06 -38.82 23.67
N ALA A 8 -8.29 -38.42 23.48
CA ALA A 8 -8.84 -38.12 22.15
C ALA A 8 -8.23 -36.81 21.64
N PHE A 9 -7.16 -36.92 20.86
CA PHE A 9 -6.69 -35.83 20.04
C PHE A 9 -7.65 -35.63 18.86
N GLY A 10 -8.70 -34.84 19.08
CA GLY A 10 -9.57 -34.32 18.04
C GLY A 10 -9.08 -32.95 17.66
N CYS A 11 -8.36 -32.83 16.54
CA CYS A 11 -7.99 -31.52 15.97
C CYS A 11 -9.21 -30.87 15.29
N SER A 12 -9.95 -30.08 16.06
CA SER A 12 -10.73 -28.95 15.55
C SER A 12 -10.15 -27.71 16.23
N GLN A 13 -9.10 -27.13 15.64
CA GLN A 13 -8.27 -26.12 16.29
C GLN A 13 -8.74 -24.67 16.14
N ASN A 14 -10.00 -24.40 15.74
CA ASN A 14 -10.44 -23.01 15.59
C ASN A 14 -11.89 -22.70 16.03
N SER A 15 -12.60 -23.64 16.61
CA SER A 15 -13.92 -23.37 17.21
C SER A 15 -13.77 -23.05 18.68
N SER A 16 -14.54 -22.07 19.19
CA SER A 16 -14.73 -21.87 20.63
C SER A 16 -15.10 -23.23 21.24
N PRO A 17 -14.44 -23.71 22.30
CA PRO A 17 -14.68 -25.07 22.87
C PRO A 17 -16.14 -25.32 23.23
N ASP A 18 -16.92 -24.27 23.47
CA ASP A 18 -18.32 -24.30 23.92
C ASP A 18 -19.34 -23.99 22.81
N SER A 19 -18.93 -23.88 21.53
CA SER A 19 -19.84 -23.51 20.45
C SER A 19 -20.70 -24.72 20.02
N PRO A 20 -22.06 -24.58 19.93
CA PRO A 20 -22.94 -25.66 19.52
C PRO A 20 -22.55 -26.25 18.16
N VAL A 21 -22.58 -27.59 18.06
CA VAL A 21 -22.34 -28.30 16.79
C VAL A 21 -23.63 -28.28 15.98
N ILE A 22 -23.59 -27.69 14.80
CA ILE A 22 -24.73 -27.62 13.88
C ILE A 22 -24.70 -28.70 12.79
N ALA A 23 -23.51 -29.23 12.47
CA ALA A 23 -23.39 -30.41 11.61
C ALA A 23 -22.15 -31.22 11.98
N LYS A 24 -22.26 -32.56 11.89
CA LYS A 24 -21.13 -33.49 12.02
C LYS A 24 -20.72 -33.96 10.63
N VAL A 25 -19.43 -33.90 10.34
CA VAL A 25 -18.86 -34.32 9.05
C VAL A 25 -17.72 -35.30 9.33
N ASN A 26 -17.98 -36.60 9.29
CA ASN A 26 -17.05 -37.68 9.70
C ASN A 26 -16.53 -37.46 11.13
N LYS A 27 -15.19 -37.22 11.28
CA LYS A 27 -14.56 -36.93 12.58
C LYS A 27 -14.53 -35.42 12.91
N GLY A 28 -14.93 -34.57 11.99
CA GLY A 28 -15.03 -33.10 12.15
C GLY A 28 -16.46 -32.65 12.43
N ALA A 29 -16.61 -31.37 12.65
CA ALA A 29 -17.88 -30.73 12.89
C ALA A 29 -17.86 -29.30 12.32
N VAL A 30 -19.05 -28.82 11.92
CA VAL A 30 -19.31 -27.41 11.68
C VAL A 30 -20.04 -26.88 12.89
N THR A 31 -19.50 -25.87 13.54
CA THR A 31 -20.09 -25.25 14.73
C THR A 31 -20.84 -23.98 14.38
N GLU A 32 -21.67 -23.50 15.32
CA GLU A 32 -22.33 -22.20 15.20
C GLU A 32 -21.31 -21.06 15.00
N SER A 33 -20.20 -21.08 15.72
CA SER A 33 -19.14 -20.07 15.58
C SER A 33 -18.49 -20.12 14.20
N ASP A 34 -18.33 -21.28 13.60
CA ASP A 34 -17.82 -21.42 12.23
C ASP A 34 -18.79 -20.81 11.24
N PHE A 35 -20.08 -21.11 11.41
CA PHE A 35 -21.15 -20.56 10.57
C PHE A 35 -21.22 -19.03 10.65
N LEU A 36 -21.24 -18.47 11.87
CA LEU A 36 -21.30 -17.03 12.09
C LEU A 36 -20.06 -16.31 11.54
N ARG A 37 -18.86 -16.91 11.69
CA ARG A 37 -17.64 -16.37 11.15
C ARG A 37 -17.67 -16.30 9.61
N GLU A 38 -18.12 -17.36 8.96
CA GLU A 38 -18.16 -17.43 7.51
C GLU A 38 -19.29 -16.54 6.93
N VAL A 39 -20.47 -16.52 7.55
CA VAL A 39 -21.56 -15.62 7.16
C VAL A 39 -21.17 -14.14 7.34
N GLY A 40 -20.39 -13.83 8.38
CA GLY A 40 -19.88 -12.47 8.62
C GLY A 40 -18.95 -11.94 7.52
N ARG A 41 -18.37 -12.81 6.69
CA ARG A 41 -17.54 -12.45 5.53
C ARG A 41 -18.35 -12.11 4.28
N ILE A 42 -19.65 -12.39 4.30
CA ILE A 42 -20.55 -12.11 3.16
C ILE A 42 -20.76 -10.60 3.06
N PRO A 43 -20.58 -10.02 1.87
CA PRO A 43 -20.87 -8.61 1.64
C PRO A 43 -22.33 -8.27 1.98
N GLU A 44 -22.56 -7.07 2.49
CA GLU A 44 -23.86 -6.63 3.01
C GLU A 44 -25.01 -6.82 1.99
N TRP A 45 -24.75 -6.49 0.73
CA TRP A 45 -25.73 -6.64 -0.36
C TRP A 45 -26.18 -8.09 -0.61
N ALA A 46 -25.41 -9.09 -0.14
CA ALA A 46 -25.71 -10.51 -0.36
C ALA A 46 -26.27 -11.21 0.91
N ARG A 47 -26.40 -10.52 2.05
CA ARG A 47 -26.77 -11.14 3.32
C ARG A 47 -28.21 -11.57 3.41
N SER A 48 -29.12 -10.81 2.77
CA SER A 48 -30.58 -11.06 2.85
C SER A 48 -31.01 -12.46 2.43
N GLN A 49 -30.30 -13.07 1.47
CA GLN A 49 -30.59 -14.44 1.03
C GLN A 49 -30.33 -15.51 2.10
N PHE A 50 -29.57 -15.19 3.15
CA PHE A 50 -29.20 -16.12 4.24
C PHE A 50 -29.99 -15.87 5.53
N GLU A 51 -30.92 -14.92 5.55
CA GLU A 51 -31.76 -14.61 6.73
C GLU A 51 -32.88 -15.62 6.92
N THR A 52 -33.31 -16.29 5.85
CA THR A 52 -34.35 -17.33 5.88
C THR A 52 -33.80 -18.69 6.31
N GLY A 53 -34.67 -19.61 6.80
CA GLY A 53 -34.29 -20.97 7.15
C GLY A 53 -33.65 -21.70 5.97
N ASP A 54 -34.28 -21.65 4.79
CA ASP A 54 -33.80 -22.20 3.52
C ASP A 54 -32.41 -21.65 3.13
N GLY A 55 -32.20 -20.35 3.31
CA GLY A 55 -30.91 -19.71 3.03
C GLY A 55 -29.81 -20.21 3.98
N LYS A 56 -30.12 -20.36 5.27
CA LYS A 56 -29.19 -20.90 6.26
C LYS A 56 -28.84 -22.37 5.97
N GLU A 57 -29.82 -23.17 5.57
CA GLU A 57 -29.57 -24.58 5.20
C GLU A 57 -28.66 -24.70 3.97
N LYS A 58 -28.91 -23.92 2.93
CA LYS A 58 -28.04 -23.86 1.74
C LYS A 58 -26.63 -23.43 2.09
N PHE A 59 -26.49 -22.44 2.97
CA PHE A 59 -25.18 -21.98 3.40
C PHE A 59 -24.47 -23.05 4.23
N LEU A 60 -25.19 -23.74 5.12
CA LEU A 60 -24.62 -24.86 5.88
C LEU A 60 -24.16 -26.00 4.96
N ASP A 61 -24.91 -26.30 3.89
CA ASP A 61 -24.50 -27.30 2.90
C ASP A 61 -23.17 -26.93 2.21
N GLU A 62 -22.98 -25.63 1.88
CA GLU A 62 -21.69 -25.17 1.36
C GLU A 62 -20.54 -25.31 2.38
N LEU A 63 -20.81 -25.06 3.66
CA LEU A 63 -19.80 -25.30 4.71
C LEU A 63 -19.47 -26.79 4.87
N ILE A 64 -20.45 -27.65 4.77
CA ILE A 64 -20.26 -29.13 4.79
C ILE A 64 -19.41 -29.56 3.59
N LYS A 65 -19.70 -29.08 2.38
CA LYS A 65 -18.90 -29.35 1.18
C LYS A 65 -17.45 -28.90 1.37
N LYS A 66 -17.26 -27.69 1.89
CA LYS A 66 -15.92 -27.14 2.19
C LYS A 66 -15.17 -28.05 3.17
N GLU A 67 -15.83 -28.50 4.23
CA GLU A 67 -15.22 -29.40 5.23
C GLU A 67 -14.86 -30.76 4.61
N LEU A 68 -15.72 -31.34 3.77
CA LEU A 68 -15.44 -32.59 3.05
C LEU A 68 -14.21 -32.46 2.15
N ILE A 69 -14.10 -31.37 1.39
CA ILE A 69 -12.94 -31.10 0.53
C ILE A 69 -11.68 -30.91 1.37
N TYR A 70 -11.77 -30.18 2.49
CA TYR A 70 -10.65 -30.02 3.41
C TYR A 70 -10.16 -31.36 3.98
N GLN A 71 -11.06 -32.23 4.46
CA GLN A 71 -10.71 -33.56 4.94
C GLN A 71 -10.09 -34.42 3.83
N HIS A 72 -10.60 -34.31 2.60
CA HIS A 72 -9.99 -35.01 1.47
C HIS A 72 -8.56 -34.51 1.19
N ALA A 73 -8.34 -33.21 1.18
CA ALA A 73 -7.02 -32.63 1.02
C ALA A 73 -6.03 -33.10 2.11
N LYS A 74 -6.48 -33.16 3.37
CA LYS A 74 -5.68 -33.72 4.49
C LYS A 74 -5.36 -35.19 4.29
N LYS A 75 -6.33 -36.01 3.79
CA LYS A 75 -6.11 -37.42 3.45
C LYS A 75 -5.08 -37.60 2.33
N MET A 76 -5.05 -36.67 1.38
CA MET A 76 -4.04 -36.61 0.32
C MET A 76 -2.68 -36.06 0.80
N ARG A 77 -2.56 -35.65 2.06
CA ARG A 77 -1.36 -35.02 2.65
C ARG A 77 -0.93 -33.72 1.93
N LEU A 78 -1.88 -32.96 1.38
CA LEU A 78 -1.59 -31.66 0.76
C LEU A 78 -1.11 -30.62 1.76
N ASP A 79 -1.32 -30.83 3.05
CA ASP A 79 -0.74 -30.06 4.14
C ASP A 79 0.79 -30.24 4.29
N ASN A 80 1.39 -31.22 3.62
CA ASN A 80 2.85 -31.38 3.50
C ASN A 80 3.40 -30.83 2.17
N ASN A 81 2.54 -30.27 1.32
CA ASN A 81 2.95 -29.68 0.06
C ASN A 81 3.77 -28.41 0.31
N GLU A 82 4.87 -28.24 -0.44
CA GLU A 82 5.81 -27.12 -0.25
C GLU A 82 5.15 -25.76 -0.44
N GLU A 83 4.33 -25.60 -1.48
CA GLU A 83 3.57 -24.38 -1.74
C GLU A 83 2.62 -24.04 -0.57
N TYR A 84 1.95 -25.05 -0.01
CA TYR A 84 1.09 -24.85 1.16
C TYR A 84 1.90 -24.40 2.38
N LEU A 85 3.01 -25.07 2.66
CA LEU A 85 3.87 -24.74 3.81
C LEU A 85 4.51 -23.35 3.67
N GLU A 86 4.87 -22.94 2.46
CA GLU A 86 5.38 -21.60 2.17
C GLU A 86 4.31 -20.53 2.46
N LYS A 87 3.09 -20.71 1.95
CA LYS A 87 1.97 -19.81 2.20
C LYS A 87 1.61 -19.70 3.69
N VAL A 88 1.67 -20.82 4.42
CA VAL A 88 1.42 -20.80 5.88
C VAL A 88 2.50 -20.00 6.61
N ARG A 89 3.78 -20.23 6.30
CA ARG A 89 4.89 -19.45 6.90
C ARG A 89 4.80 -17.96 6.59
N GLU A 90 4.46 -17.61 5.34
CA GLU A 90 4.27 -16.21 4.95
C GLU A 90 3.10 -15.58 5.73
N PHE A 91 1.95 -16.25 5.78
CA PHE A 91 0.79 -15.78 6.54
C PHE A 91 1.08 -15.63 8.03
N GLU A 92 1.78 -16.59 8.63
CA GLU A 92 2.22 -16.52 10.03
C GLU A 92 3.08 -15.28 10.26
N LYS A 93 4.13 -15.08 9.45
CA LYS A 93 5.02 -13.92 9.56
C LYS A 93 4.28 -12.60 9.43
N LEU A 94 3.44 -12.45 8.42
CA LEU A 94 2.65 -11.23 8.20
C LEU A 94 1.69 -10.96 9.37
N THR A 95 1.04 -12.02 9.89
CA THR A 95 0.10 -11.91 11.00
C THR A 95 0.80 -11.51 12.29
N LEU A 96 1.94 -12.12 12.59
CA LEU A 96 2.74 -11.79 13.79
C LEU A 96 3.27 -10.35 13.72
N VAL A 97 3.76 -9.91 12.56
CA VAL A 97 4.18 -8.51 12.35
C VAL A 97 3.01 -7.55 12.58
N ALA A 98 1.83 -7.84 12.00
CA ALA A 98 0.65 -6.99 12.18
C ALA A 98 0.17 -6.92 13.64
N LEU A 99 0.16 -8.05 14.35
CA LEU A 99 -0.20 -8.11 15.77
C LEU A 99 0.81 -7.38 16.66
N SER A 100 2.11 -7.50 16.35
CA SER A 100 3.16 -6.78 17.06
C SER A 100 3.01 -5.27 16.86
N LEU A 101 2.83 -4.80 15.63
CA LEU A 101 2.62 -3.38 15.34
C LEU A 101 1.35 -2.85 16.01
N LYS A 102 0.27 -3.62 15.98
CA LYS A 102 -0.95 -3.24 16.70
C LYS A 102 -0.67 -3.00 18.17
N LYS A 103 -0.03 -3.96 18.86
CA LYS A 103 0.25 -3.93 20.30
C LYS A 103 1.26 -2.86 20.68
N GLU A 104 2.38 -2.77 19.94
CA GLU A 104 3.53 -1.93 20.30
C GLU A 104 3.42 -0.51 19.76
N VAL A 105 2.59 -0.29 18.74
CA VAL A 105 2.42 1.02 18.10
C VAL A 105 0.97 1.50 18.24
N ASP A 106 0.01 0.84 17.59
CA ASP A 106 -1.36 1.37 17.46
C ASP A 106 -2.09 1.47 18.80
N ASP A 107 -1.98 0.47 19.67
CA ASP A 107 -2.63 0.46 20.98
C ASP A 107 -2.04 1.51 21.96
N LYS A 108 -0.83 2.04 21.66
CA LYS A 108 -0.18 3.10 22.43
C LYS A 108 -0.51 4.51 21.95
N VAL A 109 -1.01 4.64 20.72
CA VAL A 109 -1.36 5.95 20.16
C VAL A 109 -2.66 6.47 20.79
N ARG A 110 -2.55 7.59 21.49
CA ARG A 110 -3.68 8.35 22.03
C ARG A 110 -3.47 9.82 21.70
N VAL A 111 -4.51 10.46 21.21
CA VAL A 111 -4.54 11.91 20.93
C VAL A 111 -5.76 12.45 21.64
N ASP A 112 -5.57 13.37 22.58
CA ASP A 112 -6.64 14.01 23.31
C ASP A 112 -7.02 15.37 22.68
N GLU A 113 -8.14 15.91 23.14
CA GLU A 113 -8.70 17.17 22.63
C GLU A 113 -7.76 18.37 22.88
N ASN A 114 -7.02 18.37 24.00
CA ASN A 114 -6.12 19.47 24.34
C ASN A 114 -4.92 19.49 23.41
N GLU A 115 -4.38 18.32 23.05
CA GLU A 115 -3.31 18.21 22.05
C GLU A 115 -3.76 18.74 20.70
N VAL A 116 -4.98 18.40 20.27
CA VAL A 116 -5.56 18.88 19.00
C VAL A 116 -5.70 20.40 19.02
N ARG A 117 -6.20 20.97 20.12
CA ARG A 117 -6.38 22.41 20.28
C ARG A 117 -5.03 23.14 20.32
N THR A 118 -4.08 22.65 21.10
CA THR A 118 -2.74 23.23 21.18
C THR A 118 -2.08 23.23 19.81
N PHE A 119 -2.17 22.12 19.07
CA PHE A 119 -1.62 22.04 17.73
C PHE A 119 -2.27 23.04 16.75
N PHE A 120 -3.58 23.22 16.86
CA PHE A 120 -4.28 24.23 16.06
C PHE A 120 -3.81 25.66 16.41
N ASP A 121 -3.74 25.99 17.69
CA ASP A 121 -3.37 27.33 18.17
C ASP A 121 -1.92 27.70 17.79
N GLU A 122 -1.02 26.71 17.82
CA GLU A 122 0.40 26.89 17.42
C GLU A 122 0.64 26.92 15.91
N ASN A 123 -0.36 26.50 15.10
CA ASN A 123 -0.19 26.34 13.66
C ASN A 123 -1.33 26.94 12.85
N GLN A 124 -2.02 27.97 13.37
CA GLN A 124 -3.21 28.55 12.73
C GLN A 124 -2.99 28.93 11.27
N GLU A 125 -1.79 29.41 10.92
CA GLU A 125 -1.43 29.82 9.56
C GLU A 125 -1.43 28.65 8.56
N LYS A 126 -1.35 27.41 9.04
CA LYS A 126 -1.40 26.20 8.20
C LYS A 126 -2.82 25.74 7.89
N PHE A 127 -3.81 26.29 8.63
CA PHE A 127 -5.21 25.90 8.49
C PHE A 127 -6.00 27.02 7.82
N THR A 128 -6.16 26.86 6.51
CA THR A 128 -6.93 27.80 5.70
C THR A 128 -7.93 27.04 4.83
N VAL A 129 -9.07 27.68 4.57
CA VAL A 129 -10.12 27.16 3.67
C VAL A 129 -10.04 27.91 2.35
N GLY A 130 -10.04 27.17 1.26
CA GLY A 130 -10.01 27.79 -0.06
C GLY A 130 -8.62 28.21 -0.56
N THR A 131 -7.55 27.88 0.16
CA THR A 131 -6.18 28.07 -0.35
C THR A 131 -6.01 27.41 -1.71
N GLN A 132 -5.49 28.15 -2.67
CA GLN A 132 -5.14 27.66 -3.99
C GLN A 132 -3.65 27.85 -4.25
N ILE A 133 -3.02 26.84 -4.80
CA ILE A 133 -1.62 26.86 -5.23
C ILE A 133 -1.59 26.93 -6.74
N LYS A 134 -0.74 27.77 -7.28
CA LYS A 134 -0.33 27.69 -8.67
C LYS A 134 1.01 26.99 -8.75
N ALA A 135 1.08 25.92 -9.55
CA ALA A 135 2.31 25.17 -9.71
C ALA A 135 2.55 24.78 -11.17
N SER A 136 3.82 24.61 -11.51
CA SER A 136 4.26 23.91 -12.70
C SER A 136 4.88 22.58 -12.32
N HIS A 137 4.79 21.58 -13.20
CA HIS A 137 5.43 20.31 -12.95
C HIS A 137 6.12 19.70 -14.18
N ILE A 138 7.03 18.80 -13.93
CA ILE A 138 7.65 17.90 -14.91
C ILE A 138 7.36 16.49 -14.46
N LEU A 139 6.72 15.69 -15.28
CA LEU A 139 6.44 14.29 -15.02
C LEU A 139 7.34 13.40 -15.90
N VAL A 140 8.02 12.46 -15.30
CA VAL A 140 8.87 11.46 -15.97
C VAL A 140 8.62 10.06 -15.43
N LYS A 141 9.09 9.03 -16.14
CA LYS A 141 8.81 7.64 -15.76
C LYS A 141 9.70 7.12 -14.63
N THR A 142 10.96 7.52 -14.60
CA THR A 142 11.97 6.99 -13.69
C THR A 142 12.53 8.06 -12.75
N GLU A 143 13.05 7.60 -11.62
CA GLU A 143 13.70 8.47 -10.64
C GLU A 143 14.97 9.13 -11.20
N ASP A 144 15.73 8.39 -12.02
CA ASP A 144 16.95 8.91 -12.63
C ASP A 144 16.67 10.02 -13.64
N GLU A 145 15.60 9.90 -14.44
CA GLU A 145 15.13 10.99 -15.31
C GLU A 145 14.73 12.21 -14.49
N ALA A 146 14.05 12.02 -13.37
CA ALA A 146 13.65 13.12 -12.48
C ALA A 146 14.87 13.79 -11.83
N LYS A 147 15.86 13.02 -11.36
CA LYS A 147 17.11 13.57 -10.82
C LYS A 147 17.86 14.40 -11.85
N LYS A 148 17.99 13.90 -13.09
CA LYS A 148 18.61 14.64 -14.19
C LYS A 148 17.88 15.95 -14.51
N ALA A 149 16.55 15.91 -14.57
CA ALA A 149 15.74 17.12 -14.79
C ALA A 149 15.92 18.13 -13.64
N TYR A 150 15.93 17.66 -12.38
CA TYR A 150 16.18 18.49 -11.21
C TYR A 150 17.57 19.13 -11.25
N GLU A 151 18.64 18.37 -11.54
CA GLU A 151 20.00 18.87 -11.66
C GLU A 151 20.14 19.94 -12.74
N ARG A 152 19.51 19.77 -13.90
CA ARG A 152 19.48 20.80 -14.97
C ARG A 152 18.86 22.11 -14.48
N ILE A 153 17.74 22.01 -13.75
CA ILE A 153 17.05 23.19 -13.19
C ILE A 153 17.93 23.87 -12.14
N MET A 154 18.54 23.09 -11.24
CA MET A 154 19.43 23.64 -10.21
C MET A 154 20.70 24.24 -10.80
N SER A 155 21.14 23.80 -11.98
CA SER A 155 22.25 24.40 -12.75
C SER A 155 21.87 25.69 -13.50
N GLY A 156 20.62 26.15 -13.38
CA GLY A 156 20.16 27.41 -13.93
C GLY A 156 19.37 27.29 -15.24
N GLU A 157 19.07 26.10 -15.72
CA GLU A 157 18.20 25.93 -16.87
C GLU A 157 16.75 26.29 -16.51
N LYS A 158 16.03 26.92 -17.44
CA LYS A 158 14.65 27.32 -17.19
C LYS A 158 13.75 26.11 -17.01
N PHE A 159 12.98 26.08 -15.92
CA PHE A 159 12.03 25.01 -15.61
C PHE A 159 11.10 24.69 -16.79
N GLU A 160 10.59 25.74 -17.44
CA GLU A 160 9.66 25.67 -18.55
C GLU A 160 10.29 25.02 -19.80
N ALA A 161 11.60 25.22 -20.02
CA ALA A 161 12.34 24.59 -21.12
C ALA A 161 12.52 23.10 -20.88
N VAL A 162 12.95 22.73 -19.66
CA VAL A 162 13.09 21.31 -19.25
C VAL A 162 11.74 20.60 -19.32
N ALA A 163 10.65 21.25 -18.85
CA ALA A 163 9.30 20.68 -18.91
C ALA A 163 8.88 20.33 -20.34
N LYS A 164 9.08 21.25 -21.29
CA LYS A 164 8.75 21.03 -22.71
C LYS A 164 9.52 19.88 -23.32
N GLU A 165 10.77 19.72 -22.94
CA GLU A 165 11.66 18.72 -23.51
C GLU A 165 11.39 17.33 -22.96
N VAL A 166 11.32 17.17 -21.63
CA VAL A 166 11.38 15.85 -20.99
C VAL A 166 10.06 15.39 -20.35
N SER A 167 9.08 16.29 -20.14
CA SER A 167 7.83 15.90 -19.47
C SER A 167 6.98 14.99 -20.35
N ILE A 168 6.54 13.87 -19.78
CA ILE A 168 5.58 12.95 -20.41
C ILE A 168 4.13 13.41 -20.27
N ASP A 169 3.84 14.39 -19.40
CA ASP A 169 2.53 15.04 -19.33
C ASP A 169 2.39 16.09 -20.45
N LYS A 170 1.89 15.63 -21.59
CA LYS A 170 1.70 16.50 -22.78
C LYS A 170 0.64 17.57 -22.57
N GLY A 171 -0.25 17.39 -21.58
CA GLY A 171 -1.29 18.39 -21.25
C GLY A 171 -0.71 19.69 -20.74
N SER A 172 0.39 19.66 -20.01
CA SER A 172 1.04 20.85 -19.43
C SER A 172 2.42 21.14 -20.01
N ALA A 173 3.12 20.15 -20.58
CA ALA A 173 4.51 20.28 -21.07
C ALA A 173 4.69 21.46 -22.03
N ASP A 174 3.80 21.60 -23.03
CA ASP A 174 3.88 22.66 -24.04
C ASP A 174 3.71 24.05 -23.45
N ASN A 175 3.03 24.15 -22.29
CA ASN A 175 2.88 25.36 -21.51
C ASN A 175 3.90 25.45 -20.35
N GLY A 176 5.07 24.83 -20.51
CA GLY A 176 6.13 24.86 -19.50
C GLY A 176 5.79 24.12 -18.19
N GLY A 177 4.85 23.18 -18.24
CA GLY A 177 4.39 22.41 -17.10
C GLY A 177 3.33 23.10 -16.24
N ASP A 178 2.80 24.27 -16.63
CA ASP A 178 1.83 25.04 -15.83
C ASP A 178 0.50 24.29 -15.66
N LEU A 179 0.12 24.05 -14.41
CA LEU A 179 -1.13 23.39 -14.00
C LEU A 179 -2.22 24.38 -13.60
N GLY A 180 -1.92 25.68 -13.60
CA GLY A 180 -2.81 26.71 -13.09
C GLY A 180 -3.00 26.64 -11.57
N PHE A 181 -4.04 27.35 -11.07
CA PHE A 181 -4.43 27.30 -9.67
C PHE A 181 -5.27 26.05 -9.37
N PHE A 182 -4.94 25.36 -8.30
CA PHE A 182 -5.73 24.23 -7.79
C PHE A 182 -5.82 24.29 -6.25
N GLY A 183 -6.95 23.84 -5.72
CA GLY A 183 -7.20 23.71 -4.29
C GLY A 183 -6.88 22.32 -3.77
N ARG A 184 -7.02 22.13 -2.46
CA ARG A 184 -6.82 20.83 -1.79
C ARG A 184 -7.76 19.76 -2.37
N GLY A 185 -7.26 18.52 -2.44
CA GLY A 185 -8.01 17.35 -2.93
C GLY A 185 -8.14 17.27 -4.45
N ARG A 186 -7.50 18.17 -5.20
CA ARG A 186 -7.51 18.17 -6.68
C ARG A 186 -6.37 17.36 -7.28
N MET A 187 -5.28 17.18 -6.54
CA MET A 187 -4.09 16.45 -6.96
C MET A 187 -3.92 15.18 -6.11
N VAL A 188 -3.06 14.26 -6.56
CA VAL A 188 -2.71 13.09 -5.74
C VAL A 188 -2.00 13.53 -4.46
N PRO A 189 -2.22 12.82 -3.33
CA PRO A 189 -1.78 13.29 -2.01
C PRO A 189 -0.29 13.59 -1.91
N GLU A 190 0.55 12.81 -2.57
CA GLU A 190 2.01 12.99 -2.58
C GLU A 190 2.41 14.29 -3.27
N PHE A 191 1.80 14.57 -4.43
CA PHE A 191 2.02 15.79 -5.19
C PHE A 191 1.54 17.03 -4.40
N GLU A 192 0.31 16.96 -3.87
CA GLU A 192 -0.29 18.08 -3.11
C GLU A 192 0.55 18.41 -1.87
N ARG A 193 0.98 17.41 -1.13
CA ARG A 193 1.83 17.60 0.05
C ARG A 193 3.15 18.28 -0.31
N ALA A 194 3.80 17.83 -1.37
CA ALA A 194 5.04 18.43 -1.83
C ALA A 194 4.82 19.86 -2.29
N ALA A 195 3.79 20.12 -3.10
CA ALA A 195 3.48 21.47 -3.59
C ALA A 195 3.18 22.47 -2.45
N LEU A 196 2.47 22.02 -1.40
CA LEU A 196 2.14 22.82 -0.22
C LEU A 196 3.36 23.11 0.68
N SER A 197 4.38 22.28 0.65
CA SER A 197 5.59 22.49 1.46
C SER A 197 6.60 23.46 0.84
N LEU A 198 6.43 23.77 -0.45
CA LEU A 198 7.31 24.70 -1.18
C LEU A 198 6.94 26.15 -0.89
N LYS A 199 7.93 27.02 -0.94
CA LYS A 199 7.74 28.47 -1.05
C LYS A 199 7.56 28.86 -2.52
N THR A 200 6.93 30.02 -2.75
CA THR A 200 6.80 30.55 -4.12
C THR A 200 8.17 30.70 -4.77
N GLY A 201 8.33 30.10 -5.95
CA GLY A 201 9.58 30.03 -6.70
C GLY A 201 10.44 28.80 -6.39
N GLU A 202 10.17 28.06 -5.34
CA GLU A 202 10.92 26.87 -4.94
C GLU A 202 10.56 25.65 -5.79
N VAL A 203 11.56 24.77 -6.00
CA VAL A 203 11.46 23.53 -6.76
C VAL A 203 11.64 22.33 -5.84
N SER A 204 10.76 21.34 -5.93
CA SER A 204 10.83 20.11 -5.12
C SER A 204 11.96 19.21 -5.56
N GLN A 205 12.43 18.36 -4.65
CA GLN A 205 13.09 17.10 -5.02
C GLN A 205 12.13 16.19 -5.81
N PRO A 206 12.61 15.14 -6.49
CA PRO A 206 11.75 14.16 -7.14
C PRO A 206 10.68 13.58 -6.22
N VAL A 207 9.41 13.72 -6.59
CA VAL A 207 8.23 13.25 -5.85
C VAL A 207 7.62 12.06 -6.55
N LYS A 208 7.65 10.88 -5.93
CA LYS A 208 7.04 9.67 -6.48
C LYS A 208 5.53 9.68 -6.30
N THR A 209 4.79 9.37 -7.37
CA THR A 209 3.34 9.13 -7.37
C THR A 209 3.01 7.89 -8.20
N ARG A 210 1.75 7.52 -8.29
CA ARG A 210 1.27 6.44 -9.17
C ARG A 210 1.46 6.73 -10.67
N PHE A 211 1.68 7.98 -11.06
CA PHE A 211 1.89 8.39 -12.45
C PHE A 211 3.36 8.39 -12.88
N GLY A 212 4.28 8.35 -11.95
CA GLY A 212 5.72 8.47 -12.16
C GLY A 212 6.37 9.39 -11.14
N TYR A 213 7.42 10.07 -11.55
CA TYR A 213 8.18 11.00 -10.71
C TYR A 213 7.93 12.43 -11.19
N HIS A 214 7.62 13.31 -10.25
CA HIS A 214 7.33 14.72 -10.50
C HIS A 214 8.46 15.60 -9.95
N ILE A 215 8.84 16.62 -10.70
CA ILE A 215 9.52 17.83 -10.19
C ILE A 215 8.48 18.92 -10.18
N ILE A 216 8.27 19.58 -9.05
CA ILE A 216 7.20 20.53 -8.82
C ILE A 216 7.82 21.89 -8.50
N LYS A 217 7.37 22.95 -9.17
CA LYS A 217 7.71 24.33 -8.85
C LYS A 217 6.45 25.07 -8.43
N GLN A 218 6.41 25.56 -7.19
CA GLN A 218 5.34 26.46 -6.78
C GLN A 218 5.57 27.83 -7.40
N THR A 219 4.63 28.30 -8.21
CA THR A 219 4.77 29.59 -8.92
C THR A 219 4.01 30.72 -8.25
N ASP A 220 2.91 30.41 -7.55
CA ASP A 220 2.11 31.39 -6.81
C ASP A 220 1.25 30.68 -5.75
N ILE A 221 0.74 31.42 -4.77
CA ILE A 221 -0.20 30.94 -3.76
C ILE A 221 -1.24 32.02 -3.45
N LYS A 222 -2.51 31.64 -3.51
CA LYS A 222 -3.62 32.44 -2.99
C LYS A 222 -4.02 31.84 -1.66
N MET A 223 -3.69 32.54 -0.58
CA MET A 223 -4.10 32.12 0.75
C MET A 223 -5.63 32.16 0.86
N GLY A 224 -6.21 31.10 1.41
CA GLY A 224 -7.62 31.08 1.74
C GLY A 224 -7.91 31.77 3.07
N ASP A 225 -9.17 31.80 3.43
CA ASP A 225 -9.59 32.32 4.73
C ASP A 225 -9.10 31.41 5.87
N PRO A 226 -8.81 31.95 7.07
CA PRO A 226 -8.48 31.14 8.23
C PRO A 226 -9.58 30.11 8.52
N ALA A 227 -9.21 28.86 8.65
CA ALA A 227 -10.14 27.81 9.02
C ALA A 227 -10.44 27.89 10.53
N SER A 228 -11.67 27.60 10.91
CA SER A 228 -12.01 27.45 12.33
C SER A 228 -11.40 26.17 12.90
N TYR A 229 -11.32 26.11 14.25
CA TYR A 229 -10.91 24.90 14.96
C TYR A 229 -11.76 23.69 14.54
N GLU A 230 -13.08 23.84 14.52
CA GLU A 230 -14.01 22.75 14.17
C GLU A 230 -13.79 22.22 12.75
N GLN A 231 -13.47 23.10 11.80
CA GLN A 231 -13.15 22.69 10.43
C GLN A 231 -11.82 21.94 10.32
N SER A 232 -10.89 22.21 11.22
CA SER A 232 -9.52 21.67 11.21
C SER A 232 -9.36 20.45 12.11
N LYS A 233 -10.21 20.28 13.12
CA LYS A 233 -10.09 19.30 14.19
C LYS A 233 -9.79 17.88 13.72
N GLU A 234 -10.61 17.34 12.81
CA GLU A 234 -10.43 15.97 12.32
C GLU A 234 -9.11 15.79 11.54
N ALA A 235 -8.71 16.81 10.77
CA ALA A 235 -7.46 16.77 10.00
C ALA A 235 -6.27 16.78 10.96
N ILE A 236 -6.31 17.61 11.99
CA ILE A 236 -5.28 17.68 13.03
C ILE A 236 -5.20 16.37 13.81
N GLN A 237 -6.34 15.82 14.22
CA GLN A 237 -6.38 14.55 14.93
C GLN A 237 -5.72 13.43 14.13
N ARG A 238 -6.03 13.32 12.83
CA ARG A 238 -5.39 12.35 11.93
C ARG A 238 -3.87 12.59 11.81
N GLU A 239 -3.45 13.83 11.69
CA GLU A 239 -2.03 14.19 11.61
C GLU A 239 -1.28 13.81 12.89
N LEU A 240 -1.81 14.16 14.06
CA LEU A 240 -1.20 13.82 15.36
C LEU A 240 -1.15 12.31 15.59
N VAL A 241 -2.19 11.57 15.19
CA VAL A 241 -2.20 10.10 15.23
C VAL A 241 -1.07 9.54 14.36
N ASN A 242 -0.91 10.05 13.14
CA ASN A 242 0.14 9.59 12.22
C ASN A 242 1.54 9.92 12.74
N GLN A 243 1.74 11.12 13.29
CA GLN A 243 3.02 11.52 13.90
C GLN A 243 3.37 10.64 15.09
N LYS A 244 2.43 10.39 16.00
CA LYS A 244 2.64 9.50 17.15
C LYS A 244 2.90 8.06 16.71
N ARG A 245 2.12 7.55 15.72
CA ARG A 245 2.33 6.21 15.15
C ARG A 245 3.74 6.08 14.58
N LYS A 246 4.18 7.06 13.79
CA LYS A 246 5.55 7.08 13.26
C LYS A 246 6.59 7.08 14.38
N LYS A 247 6.42 7.93 15.39
CA LYS A 247 7.34 8.00 16.53
C LYS A 247 7.45 6.67 17.29
N TYR A 248 6.31 6.01 17.57
CA TYR A 248 6.34 4.70 18.24
C TYR A 248 6.94 3.61 17.36
N PHE A 249 6.66 3.64 16.06
CA PHE A 249 7.24 2.71 15.09
C PHE A 249 8.77 2.88 15.01
N ASP A 250 9.25 4.10 14.81
CA ASP A 250 10.69 4.38 14.70
C ASP A 250 11.42 3.93 15.99
N LYS A 251 10.84 4.25 17.16
CA LYS A 251 11.37 3.81 18.44
C LYS A 251 11.44 2.28 18.57
N LEU A 252 10.37 1.58 18.20
CA LEU A 252 10.32 0.12 18.21
C LEU A 252 11.42 -0.47 17.31
N ILE A 253 11.59 0.07 16.10
CA ILE A 253 12.61 -0.40 15.17
C ILE A 253 14.02 -0.16 15.70
N ASP A 254 14.28 0.99 16.34
CA ASP A 254 15.57 1.31 16.92
C ASP A 254 15.91 0.36 18.10
N GLU A 255 14.94 0.10 18.98
CA GLU A 255 15.07 -0.87 20.07
C GLU A 255 15.37 -2.29 19.55
N LEU A 256 14.59 -2.76 18.57
CA LEU A 256 14.81 -4.07 17.96
C LEU A 256 16.16 -4.20 17.25
N LYS A 257 16.61 -3.12 16.58
CA LYS A 257 17.94 -3.10 15.95
C LYS A 257 19.06 -3.16 16.97
N ALA A 258 18.91 -2.46 18.11
CA ALA A 258 19.92 -2.44 19.17
C ALA A 258 20.09 -3.82 19.84
N GLU A 259 19.02 -4.61 19.89
CA GLU A 259 19.02 -5.96 20.47
C GLU A 259 19.38 -7.06 19.46
N SER A 260 19.49 -6.72 18.17
CA SER A 260 19.68 -7.69 17.09
C SER A 260 21.08 -7.66 16.49
N GLN A 261 21.57 -8.82 16.09
CA GLN A 261 22.74 -8.92 15.23
C GLN A 261 22.30 -8.89 13.77
N ILE A 262 22.64 -7.83 13.05
CA ILE A 262 22.25 -7.62 11.65
C ILE A 262 23.53 -7.65 10.80
N SER A 263 23.57 -8.55 9.82
CA SER A 263 24.62 -8.62 8.81
C SER A 263 24.00 -8.56 7.43
N THR A 264 24.57 -7.77 6.55
CA THR A 264 24.12 -7.62 5.16
C THR A 264 25.24 -7.97 4.21
N ASP A 265 24.96 -8.83 3.24
CA ASP A 265 25.87 -9.11 2.13
C ASP A 265 25.54 -8.16 0.97
N LYS A 266 26.38 -7.12 0.82
CA LYS A 266 26.18 -6.09 -0.20
C LYS A 266 26.46 -6.61 -1.61
N GLU A 267 27.36 -7.59 -1.75
CA GLU A 267 27.73 -8.15 -3.06
C GLU A 267 26.57 -8.98 -3.62
N VAL A 268 25.98 -9.84 -2.78
CA VAL A 268 24.77 -10.59 -3.12
C VAL A 268 23.60 -9.65 -3.43
N LEU A 269 23.41 -8.60 -2.64
CA LEU A 269 22.33 -7.63 -2.84
C LEU A 269 22.42 -6.92 -4.21
N VAL A 270 23.61 -6.48 -4.57
CA VAL A 270 23.87 -5.80 -5.86
C VAL A 270 23.70 -6.77 -7.04
N GLY A 271 24.03 -8.06 -6.85
CA GLY A 271 23.87 -9.11 -7.87
C GLY A 271 22.42 -9.56 -8.12
N ILE A 272 21.44 -9.12 -7.35
CA ILE A 272 20.04 -9.52 -7.51
C ILE A 272 19.45 -8.90 -8.79
N THR A 273 19.07 -9.77 -9.74
CA THR A 273 18.30 -9.34 -10.91
C THR A 273 16.81 -9.30 -10.57
N LEU A 274 16.22 -8.12 -10.69
CA LEU A 274 14.81 -7.91 -10.37
C LEU A 274 13.90 -8.60 -11.40
N PRO A 275 12.75 -9.20 -10.99
CA PRO A 275 11.91 -10.01 -11.89
C PRO A 275 11.42 -9.28 -13.14
N TRP A 276 11.24 -7.98 -13.07
CA TRP A 276 10.80 -7.14 -14.20
C TRP A 276 11.93 -6.73 -15.14
N ASN A 277 13.20 -6.98 -14.79
CA ASN A 277 14.36 -6.75 -15.66
C ASN A 277 14.75 -7.99 -16.48
N LYS A 278 14.01 -9.10 -16.38
CA LYS A 278 14.28 -10.35 -17.11
C LYS A 278 13.91 -10.31 -18.61
N GLY A 279 13.46 -9.17 -19.15
CA GLY A 279 12.97 -9.02 -20.52
C GLY A 279 13.99 -8.52 -21.55
N GLU A 280 15.19 -8.09 -21.15
CA GLU A 280 16.24 -7.66 -22.09
C GLU A 280 17.38 -8.69 -22.13
N SER A 281 17.15 -9.81 -22.81
CA SER A 281 18.26 -10.68 -23.22
C SER A 281 19.14 -9.93 -24.25
N PRO A 282 20.47 -9.98 -24.15
CA PRO A 282 21.39 -9.36 -25.12
C PRO A 282 21.27 -9.88 -26.57
N GLN A 283 20.41 -10.86 -26.82
CA GLN A 283 20.20 -11.47 -28.16
C GLN A 283 19.25 -10.68 -29.08
N ALA A 284 18.48 -9.73 -28.56
CA ALA A 284 17.56 -8.94 -29.39
C ALA A 284 18.24 -7.78 -30.16
N GLN A 285 19.49 -7.45 -29.85
CA GLN A 285 20.22 -6.38 -30.55
C GLN A 285 21.00 -6.86 -31.80
N THR A 286 21.15 -8.17 -31.98
CA THR A 286 21.92 -8.71 -33.12
C THR A 286 21.05 -8.99 -34.36
N GLU A 287 19.72 -9.09 -34.20
CA GLU A 287 18.82 -9.36 -35.35
C GLU A 287 18.31 -8.09 -36.05
N GLN A 288 18.42 -6.91 -35.46
CA GLN A 288 18.00 -5.66 -36.14
C GLN A 288 19.07 -5.05 -37.06
N GLN A 289 20.29 -5.57 -37.09
CA GLN A 289 21.35 -5.08 -37.99
C GLN A 289 21.49 -5.86 -39.28
N SER A 290 20.71 -6.93 -39.53
CA SER A 290 20.82 -7.77 -40.75
C SER A 290 19.72 -7.56 -41.79
N LEU A 291 18.82 -6.59 -41.62
CA LEU A 291 17.78 -6.26 -42.61
C LEU A 291 18.02 -4.87 -43.23
N SER A 292 19.15 -4.71 -43.94
CA SER A 292 19.27 -3.65 -44.94
C SER A 292 18.72 -4.17 -46.27
N PRO A 293 17.86 -3.46 -46.97
CA PRO A 293 17.32 -3.88 -48.26
C PRO A 293 18.40 -3.78 -49.33
N GLN A 294 18.80 -4.91 -49.85
CA GLN A 294 19.60 -4.98 -51.08
C GLN A 294 18.74 -4.62 -52.29
N GLY A 295 19.29 -3.72 -53.05
CA GLY A 295 19.09 -3.28 -54.41
C GLY A 295 17.93 -3.85 -55.25
N GLN A 296 17.13 -2.95 -55.79
CA GLN A 296 16.31 -3.21 -56.98
C GLN A 296 17.21 -3.32 -58.19
N PRO A 297 16.98 -4.29 -59.11
CA PRO A 297 17.62 -4.30 -60.41
C PRO A 297 16.90 -3.33 -61.36
N GLU A 298 17.68 -2.48 -62.01
CA GLU A 298 17.26 -1.67 -63.15
C GLU A 298 16.84 -2.58 -64.31
N THR A 299 15.65 -2.38 -64.87
CA THR A 299 15.25 -2.92 -66.15
C THR A 299 15.25 -1.81 -67.20
N LYS A 300 15.96 -2.14 -68.27
CA LYS A 300 15.89 -1.43 -69.55
C LYS A 300 14.50 -1.45 -70.15
#